data_e5d8adb6b89debae145881dfc63aa793
#
_entry.id   e5d8adb6b89debae145881dfc63aa793
#
_cell.length_a   1.000
_cell.length_b   1.000
_cell.length_c   1.000
_cell.angle_alpha   90.00
_cell.angle_beta   90.00
_cell.angle_gamma   90.00
#
_symmetry.space_group_name_H-M   'P 1'
#
loop_
_entity.id
_entity.type
_entity.pdbx_description
1 polymer ?
#
loop_
_entity_poly.entity_id
_entity_poly.type
_entity_poly.pdbx_seq_one_letter_code
_entity_poly.pdbx_strand_id
1 'polypeptide(L)'
;MKLKDTGLTFQDIKDKVNKYMIETYERFDFLAETADGMYIYDENGTPYLDFYAGIAVNSAGNCNPKVVAAVKDQVEDIMHTFNVSVQ
;
A
#
# COMPACT_ATOMS: atom_id res chain seq x y z
N MET A 1 -9.76 -1.38 -2.53
CA MET A 1 -10.70 -0.74 -1.57
C MET A 1 -10.28 0.72 -1.36
N LYS A 2 -11.22 1.63 -1.42
CA LYS A 2 -11.02 3.06 -1.17
C LYS A 2 -11.47 3.41 0.23
N LEU A 3 -10.93 4.49 0.81
CA LEU A 3 -11.34 4.94 2.14
C LEU A 3 -12.86 5.16 2.24
N LYS A 4 -13.45 5.76 1.20
CA LYS A 4 -14.90 5.98 1.12
C LYS A 4 -15.74 4.69 1.21
N ASP A 5 -15.17 3.55 0.82
CA ASP A 5 -15.87 2.26 0.84
C ASP A 5 -15.90 1.65 2.24
N THR A 6 -15.09 2.16 3.16
CA THR A 6 -14.97 1.66 4.54
C THR A 6 -15.92 2.34 5.51
N GLY A 7 -16.47 3.50 5.16
CA GLY A 7 -17.24 4.36 6.07
C GLY A 7 -16.40 5.07 7.14
N LEU A 8 -15.07 4.97 7.06
CA LEU A 8 -14.15 5.61 8.00
C LEU A 8 -13.56 6.89 7.42
N THR A 9 -13.15 7.81 8.31
CA THR A 9 -12.37 9.00 7.93
C THR A 9 -10.89 8.73 8.11
N PHE A 10 -10.04 9.60 7.55
CA PHE A 10 -8.60 9.55 7.82
C PHE A 10 -8.30 9.67 9.31
N GLN A 11 -9.03 10.53 10.03
CA GLN A 11 -8.85 10.69 11.47
C GLN A 11 -9.19 9.39 12.23
N ASP A 12 -10.24 8.68 11.83
CA ASP A 12 -10.59 7.37 12.42
C ASP A 12 -9.45 6.36 12.25
N ILE A 13 -8.82 6.32 11.07
CA ILE A 13 -7.68 5.44 10.81
C ILE A 13 -6.48 5.83 11.67
N LYS A 14 -6.16 7.13 11.76
CA LYS A 14 -5.06 7.63 12.62
C LYS A 14 -5.28 7.22 14.08
N ASP A 15 -6.48 7.40 14.59
CA ASP A 15 -6.82 7.06 15.98
C ASP A 15 -6.63 5.56 16.25
N LYS A 16 -7.02 4.71 15.30
CA LYS A 16 -6.82 3.25 15.40
C LYS A 16 -5.35 2.86 15.34
N VAL A 17 -4.58 3.47 14.46
CA VAL A 17 -3.13 3.24 14.36
C VAL A 17 -2.46 3.62 15.69
N ASN A 18 -2.77 4.79 16.24
CA ASN A 18 -2.19 5.27 17.49
C ASN A 18 -2.59 4.40 18.68
N LYS A 19 -3.77 3.79 18.65
CA LYS A 19 -4.28 2.95 19.73
C LYS A 19 -3.73 1.53 19.71
N TYR A 20 -3.62 0.93 18.52
CA TYR A 20 -3.37 -0.51 18.38
C TYR A 20 -2.00 -0.90 17.84
N MET A 21 -1.28 0.02 17.22
CA MET A 21 0.04 -0.26 16.66
C MET A 21 1.16 0.29 17.53
N ILE A 22 2.23 -0.48 17.66
CA ILE A 22 3.44 -0.03 18.34
C ILE A 22 4.08 1.09 17.50
N GLU A 23 4.38 2.21 18.16
CA GLU A 23 5.03 3.34 17.52
C GLU A 23 6.54 3.10 17.44
N THR A 24 6.99 2.54 16.31
CA THR A 24 8.41 2.28 16.05
C THR A 24 9.10 3.42 15.31
N TYR A 25 8.35 4.29 14.68
CA TYR A 25 8.80 5.50 13.99
C TYR A 25 7.61 6.45 13.78
N GLU A 26 7.93 7.72 13.57
CA GLU A 26 6.94 8.75 13.28
C GLU A 26 6.45 8.62 11.83
N ARG A 27 5.14 8.71 11.63
CA ARG A 27 4.51 8.60 10.31
C ARG A 27 4.16 9.97 9.77
N PHE A 28 4.27 10.13 8.45
CA PHE A 28 3.79 11.33 7.77
C PHE A 28 2.27 11.44 7.88
N ASP A 29 1.79 12.67 7.97
CA ASP A 29 0.36 12.97 8.15
C ASP A 29 -0.37 12.96 6.81
N PHE A 30 -0.41 11.81 6.15
CA PHE A 30 -1.22 11.60 4.95
C PHE A 30 -1.60 10.13 4.80
N LEU A 31 -2.70 9.86 4.11
CA LEU A 31 -3.16 8.51 3.81
C LEU A 31 -2.84 8.18 2.35
N ALA A 32 -1.96 7.23 2.11
CA ALA A 32 -1.72 6.70 0.77
C ALA A 32 -2.89 5.78 0.38
N GLU A 33 -3.71 6.21 -0.57
CA GLU A 33 -4.87 5.43 -1.00
C GLU A 33 -4.64 4.67 -2.30
N THR A 34 -4.10 5.33 -3.31
CA THR A 34 -3.79 4.73 -4.61
C THR A 34 -2.45 5.20 -5.11
N ALA A 35 -1.89 4.49 -6.08
CA ALA A 35 -0.64 4.87 -6.71
C ALA A 35 -0.61 4.43 -8.16
N ASP A 36 0.12 5.18 -8.99
CA ASP A 36 0.31 4.90 -10.40
C ASP A 36 1.63 5.49 -10.87
N GLY A 37 2.51 4.65 -11.43
CA GLY A 37 3.81 5.08 -11.90
C GLY A 37 4.64 5.70 -10.77
N MET A 38 4.97 6.97 -10.91
CA MET A 38 5.78 7.70 -9.92
C MET A 38 4.97 8.52 -8.92
N TYR A 39 3.64 8.40 -8.92
CA TYR A 39 2.76 9.17 -8.05
C TYR A 39 1.99 8.30 -7.05
N ILE A 40 1.84 8.82 -5.84
CA ILE A 40 0.93 8.32 -4.82
C ILE A 40 -0.18 9.36 -4.65
N TYR A 41 -1.41 8.91 -4.46
CA TYR A 41 -2.57 9.78 -4.28
C TYR A 41 -3.19 9.52 -2.93
N ASP A 42 -3.57 10.60 -2.24
CA ASP A 42 -4.31 10.49 -0.98
C ASP A 42 -5.82 10.29 -1.23
N GLU A 43 -6.60 10.25 -0.15
CA GLU A 43 -8.05 10.04 -0.19
C GLU A 43 -8.81 11.16 -0.91
N ASN A 44 -8.19 12.32 -1.09
CA ASN A 44 -8.76 13.46 -1.82
C ASN A 44 -8.29 13.52 -3.28
N GLY A 45 -7.45 12.57 -3.70
CA GLY A 45 -6.86 12.55 -5.03
C GLY A 45 -5.67 13.49 -5.20
N THR A 46 -5.11 14.02 -4.11
CA THR A 46 -3.93 14.87 -4.16
C THR A 46 -2.70 14.03 -4.54
N PRO A 47 -1.97 14.42 -5.62
CA PRO A 47 -0.80 13.67 -6.05
C PRO A 47 0.44 14.04 -5.22
N TYR A 48 1.24 13.02 -4.91
CA TYR A 48 2.55 13.14 -4.28
C TYR A 48 3.57 12.39 -5.13
N LEU A 49 4.65 13.05 -5.48
CA LEU A 49 5.74 12.42 -6.25
C LEU A 49 6.51 11.46 -5.34
N ASP A 50 6.56 10.18 -5.71
CA ASP A 50 7.17 9.13 -4.90
C ASP A 50 8.65 8.95 -5.24
N PHE A 51 9.52 9.55 -4.42
CA PHE A 51 10.98 9.37 -4.52
C PHE A 51 11.51 8.22 -3.64
N TYR A 52 10.69 7.64 -2.77
CA TYR A 52 11.09 6.53 -1.90
C TYR A 52 10.89 5.18 -2.56
N ALA A 53 9.81 5.03 -3.32
CA ALA A 53 9.43 3.76 -3.96
C ALA A 53 9.38 2.58 -2.97
N GLY A 54 8.94 2.82 -1.73
CA GLY A 54 8.94 1.81 -0.67
C GLY A 54 10.36 1.38 -0.28
N ILE A 55 11.31 2.32 -0.23
CA ILE A 55 12.75 2.09 -0.08
C ILE A 55 13.28 1.25 -1.25
N ALA A 56 13.06 1.76 -2.46
CA ALA A 56 13.46 1.16 -3.73
C ALA A 56 12.79 -0.20 -4.04
N VAL A 57 11.63 -0.48 -3.43
CA VAL A 57 10.88 -1.72 -3.69
C VAL A 57 10.13 -1.65 -5.02
N ASN A 58 9.51 -0.50 -5.31
CA ASN A 58 8.71 -0.28 -6.53
C ASN A 58 9.58 0.13 -7.72
N SER A 59 10.59 -0.66 -8.04
CA SER A 59 11.57 -0.33 -9.10
C SER A 59 10.95 -0.24 -10.50
N ALA A 60 9.81 -0.90 -10.73
CA ALA A 60 9.05 -0.82 -11.98
C ALA A 60 7.95 0.27 -11.94
N GLY A 61 7.95 1.14 -10.92
CA GLY A 61 6.89 2.09 -10.65
C GLY A 61 5.74 1.49 -9.86
N ASN A 62 4.85 2.37 -9.37
CA ASN A 62 3.68 1.94 -8.62
C ASN A 62 2.64 1.29 -9.55
N CYS A 63 2.10 0.15 -9.15
CA CYS A 63 1.02 -0.54 -9.85
C CYS A 63 1.32 -0.83 -11.33
N ASN A 64 2.54 -1.27 -11.65
CA ASN A 64 2.88 -1.69 -13.00
C ASN A 64 1.90 -2.80 -13.44
N PRO A 65 1.20 -2.65 -14.58
CA PRO A 65 0.15 -3.59 -14.99
C PRO A 65 0.59 -5.04 -15.12
N LYS A 66 1.82 -5.29 -15.56
CA LYS A 66 2.37 -6.66 -15.70
C LYS A 66 2.61 -7.28 -14.33
N VAL A 67 3.14 -6.50 -13.38
CA VAL A 67 3.38 -6.96 -12.00
C VAL A 67 2.04 -7.23 -11.31
N VAL A 68 1.08 -6.32 -11.44
CA VAL A 68 -0.26 -6.48 -10.86
C VAL A 68 -0.93 -7.75 -11.40
N ALA A 69 -0.87 -7.99 -12.70
CA ALA A 69 -1.45 -9.18 -13.31
C ALA A 69 -0.80 -10.48 -12.78
N ALA A 70 0.52 -10.49 -12.67
CA ALA A 70 1.25 -11.65 -12.14
C ALA A 70 0.89 -11.94 -10.67
N VAL A 71 0.78 -10.90 -9.84
CA VAL A 71 0.38 -11.04 -8.43
C VAL A 71 -1.05 -11.55 -8.31
N LYS A 72 -1.98 -11.03 -9.10
CA LYS A 72 -3.38 -11.49 -9.09
C LYS A 72 -3.49 -12.96 -9.47
N ASP A 73 -2.76 -13.38 -10.51
CA ASP A 73 -2.73 -14.76 -10.96
C ASP A 73 -2.20 -15.68 -9.85
N GLN A 74 -1.06 -15.34 -9.29
CA GLN A 74 -0.41 -16.18 -8.26
C GLN A 74 -1.18 -16.25 -6.94
N VAL A 75 -1.83 -15.16 -6.53
CA VAL A 75 -2.56 -15.14 -5.25
C VAL A 75 -3.80 -16.03 -5.26
N GLU A 76 -4.35 -16.34 -6.44
CA GLU A 76 -5.45 -17.29 -6.59
C GLU A 76 -5.00 -18.73 -6.37
N ASP A 77 -3.73 -19.04 -6.61
CA ASP A 77 -3.18 -20.38 -6.44
C ASP A 77 -2.56 -20.57 -5.06
N ILE A 78 -1.61 -19.72 -4.67
CA ILE A 78 -0.97 -19.78 -3.36
C ILE A 78 -0.38 -18.43 -2.99
N MET A 79 -0.66 -17.96 -1.77
CA MET A 79 -0.11 -16.72 -1.23
C MET A 79 1.22 -16.92 -0.53
N HIS A 80 1.36 -18.01 0.23
CA HIS A 80 2.55 -18.28 1.01
C HIS A 80 2.64 -19.76 1.37
N THR A 81 3.86 -20.27 1.48
CA THR A 81 4.15 -21.57 2.07
C THR A 81 5.43 -21.47 2.89
N PHE A 82 5.66 -22.45 3.75
CA PHE A 82 6.85 -22.51 4.57
C PHE A 82 8.11 -22.77 3.71
N ASN A 83 9.23 -22.16 4.08
CA ASN A 83 10.47 -22.14 3.25
C ASN A 83 11.17 -23.49 3.04
N VAL A 84 10.62 -24.59 3.55
CA VAL A 84 11.15 -25.95 3.30
C VAL A 84 10.68 -26.51 1.96
N SER A 85 9.78 -25.83 1.26
CA SER A 85 9.32 -26.19 -0.08
C SER A 85 9.70 -25.13 -1.10
N VAL A 86 9.83 -25.53 -2.35
CA VAL A 86 10.00 -24.60 -3.47
C VAL A 86 8.64 -23.98 -3.81
N GLN A 87 8.63 -22.68 -4.01
CA GLN A 87 7.44 -21.95 -4.38
C GLN A 87 7.71 -20.94 -5.51
#